data_9d9bc42fbe991e7a99d978a6128748fa
#
_entry.id   9d9bc42fbe991e7a99d978a6128748fa
#
_cell.length_a   1.000
_cell.length_b   1.000
_cell.length_c   1.000
_cell.angle_alpha   90.00
_cell.angle_beta   90.00
_cell.angle_gamma   90.00
#
_symmetry.space_group_name_H-M   'P 1'
#
loop_
_entity.id
_entity.type
_entity.pdbx_description
1 polymer ?
#
loop_
_entity_poly.entity_id
_entity_poly.type
_entity_poly.pdbx_seq_one_letter_code
_entity_poly.pdbx_strand_id
1 'polypeptide(L)'
;EWIEAGWVLVDGVPAVLGQRVAPEARIEIDPLARTQQAQRVTVLLHKPIGYVSGQAEDGYQPAVTLVTAANRWAEDKAPLKFHHGHLRSLAPAGRLDIDSTGLLVLTQDGRVAKQLIGDDSPVEKEYLVRVRPLRPVPAGEHWLSEQGMRALHHGMELDGRRLKPARVSWANEDQLRFVLREGRKRQIRRMCELVGLGVTGLK
;
A
#
# COMPACT_ATOMS: atom_id res chain seq x y z
N GLU A 1 0.16 -23.04 -1.40
CA GLU A 1 1.52 -22.88 -1.95
C GLU A 1 2.46 -24.00 -1.46
N TRP A 2 2.80 -24.11 -0.16
CA TRP A 2 3.70 -25.17 0.33
C TRP A 2 3.08 -26.57 0.24
N ILE A 3 1.79 -26.70 0.52
CA ILE A 3 1.05 -27.96 0.38
C ILE A 3 1.01 -28.39 -1.08
N GLU A 4 0.70 -27.49 -1.99
CA GLU A 4 0.66 -27.74 -3.44
C GLU A 4 2.04 -28.08 -4.01
N ALA A 5 3.11 -27.54 -3.40
CA ALA A 5 4.48 -27.89 -3.75
C ALA A 5 4.97 -29.23 -3.14
N GLY A 6 4.12 -29.87 -2.31
CA GLY A 6 4.47 -31.13 -1.66
C GLY A 6 5.46 -30.99 -0.48
N TRP A 7 5.65 -29.76 0.05
CA TRP A 7 6.63 -29.48 1.11
C TRP A 7 6.07 -29.60 2.53
N VAL A 8 4.81 -30.01 2.64
CA VAL A 8 4.18 -30.26 3.95
C VAL A 8 3.82 -31.73 4.02
N LEU A 9 4.33 -32.40 5.05
CA LEU A 9 3.99 -33.80 5.33
C LEU A 9 3.13 -33.86 6.60
N VAL A 10 2.14 -34.73 6.58
CA VAL A 10 1.33 -35.11 7.73
C VAL A 10 1.57 -36.60 7.98
N ASP A 11 2.15 -36.94 9.13
CA ASP A 11 2.54 -38.31 9.49
C ASP A 11 3.38 -38.99 8.39
N GLY A 12 4.29 -38.21 7.78
CA GLY A 12 5.19 -38.70 6.74
C GLY A 12 4.60 -38.76 5.33
N VAL A 13 3.33 -38.38 5.12
CA VAL A 13 2.65 -38.38 3.84
C VAL A 13 2.41 -36.95 3.35
N PRO A 14 2.63 -36.61 2.05
CA PRO A 14 2.37 -35.29 1.52
C PRO A 14 0.93 -34.84 1.80
N ALA A 15 0.78 -33.65 2.39
CA ALA A 15 -0.51 -33.07 2.72
C ALA A 15 -1.29 -32.65 1.46
N VAL A 16 -2.62 -32.71 1.52
CA VAL A 16 -3.52 -32.24 0.46
C VAL A 16 -4.25 -30.98 0.93
N LEU A 17 -4.53 -30.07 0.00
CA LEU A 17 -5.23 -28.81 0.31
C LEU A 17 -6.62 -29.11 0.91
N GLY A 18 -6.93 -28.48 2.05
CA GLY A 18 -8.19 -28.74 2.76
C GLY A 18 -8.24 -30.01 3.61
N GLN A 19 -7.13 -30.76 3.71
CA GLN A 19 -7.02 -31.94 4.57
C GLN A 19 -7.29 -31.57 6.03
N ARG A 20 -8.18 -32.33 6.68
CA ARG A 20 -8.37 -32.26 8.13
C ARG A 20 -7.39 -33.22 8.81
N VAL A 21 -6.73 -32.74 9.84
CA VAL A 21 -5.75 -33.52 10.60
C VAL A 21 -6.17 -33.61 12.07
N ALA A 22 -5.80 -34.68 12.74
CA ALA A 22 -6.00 -34.82 14.17
C ALA A 22 -5.06 -33.86 14.93
N PRO A 23 -5.41 -33.42 16.14
CA PRO A 23 -4.55 -32.51 16.93
C PRO A 23 -3.15 -33.05 17.21
N GLU A 24 -3.02 -34.38 17.31
CA GLU A 24 -1.78 -35.11 17.55
C GLU A 24 -0.97 -35.44 16.28
N ALA A 25 -1.49 -35.13 15.09
CA ALA A 25 -0.79 -35.41 13.84
C ALA A 25 0.55 -34.68 13.76
N ARG A 26 1.58 -35.40 13.33
CA ARG A 26 2.91 -34.85 13.12
C ARG A 26 2.98 -34.08 11.82
N ILE A 27 3.17 -32.77 11.90
CA ILE A 27 3.34 -31.91 10.72
C ILE A 27 4.81 -31.64 10.52
N GLU A 28 5.33 -32.00 9.34
CA GLU A 28 6.70 -31.75 8.94
C GLU A 28 6.72 -30.80 7.74
N ILE A 29 7.70 -29.90 7.75
CA ILE A 29 7.91 -28.92 6.65
C ILE A 29 9.28 -29.15 6.08
N ASP A 30 9.34 -29.36 4.76
CA ASP A 30 10.60 -29.51 4.01
C ASP A 30 11.51 -28.29 4.25
N PRO A 31 12.80 -28.49 4.57
CA PRO A 31 13.77 -27.41 4.69
C PRO A 31 13.82 -26.47 3.47
N LEU A 32 13.54 -26.97 2.26
CA LEU A 32 13.46 -26.17 1.03
C LEU A 32 12.38 -25.09 1.14
N ALA A 33 11.22 -25.38 1.75
CA ALA A 33 10.17 -24.39 1.98
C ALA A 33 10.68 -23.21 2.82
N ARG A 34 11.44 -23.51 3.87
CA ARG A 34 12.03 -22.49 4.76
C ARG A 34 13.09 -21.66 4.04
N THR A 35 13.93 -22.31 3.24
CA THR A 35 14.97 -21.64 2.44
C THR A 35 14.32 -20.70 1.42
N GLN A 36 13.31 -21.16 0.70
CA GLN A 36 12.58 -20.33 -0.25
C GLN A 36 11.87 -19.15 0.44
N GLN A 37 11.31 -19.38 1.60
CA GLN A 37 10.71 -18.31 2.41
C GLN A 37 11.73 -17.26 2.83
N ALA A 38 12.94 -17.67 3.21
CA ALA A 38 14.02 -16.78 3.62
C ALA A 38 14.58 -15.94 2.44
N GLN A 39 14.39 -16.41 1.21
CA GLN A 39 14.81 -15.71 -0.01
C GLN A 39 13.79 -14.72 -0.54
N ARG A 40 12.60 -14.64 0.06
CA ARG A 40 11.56 -13.68 -0.35
C ARG A 40 12.03 -12.25 -0.10
N VAL A 41 11.76 -11.40 -1.07
CA VAL A 41 12.14 -9.99 -1.01
C VAL A 41 10.94 -9.09 -0.77
N THR A 42 11.23 -7.98 -0.11
CA THR A 42 10.34 -6.82 0.00
C THR A 42 11.09 -5.61 -0.54
N VAL A 43 10.50 -4.91 -1.48
CA VAL A 43 11.09 -3.75 -2.16
C VAL A 43 10.32 -2.50 -1.78
N LEU A 44 11.03 -1.49 -1.34
CA LEU A 44 10.50 -0.14 -1.12
C LEU A 44 10.72 0.66 -2.41
N LEU A 45 9.63 0.99 -3.09
CA LEU A 45 9.68 1.72 -4.36
C LEU A 45 9.15 3.14 -4.16
N HIS A 46 9.91 4.13 -4.57
CA HIS A 46 9.36 5.48 -4.78
C HIS A 46 8.64 5.51 -6.13
N LYS A 47 7.32 5.26 -6.11
CA LYS A 47 6.51 5.24 -7.33
C LYS A 47 6.36 6.65 -7.90
N PRO A 48 6.75 6.92 -9.14
CA PRO A 48 6.43 8.17 -9.82
C PRO A 48 4.97 8.18 -10.28
N ILE A 49 4.49 9.33 -10.74
CA ILE A 49 3.22 9.44 -11.49
C ILE A 49 3.33 8.67 -12.81
N GLY A 50 2.17 8.30 -13.39
CA GLY A 50 2.11 7.60 -14.68
C GLY A 50 2.27 6.09 -14.62
N TYR A 51 2.38 5.51 -13.42
CA TYR A 51 2.43 4.05 -13.20
C TYR A 51 1.27 3.57 -12.35
N VAL A 52 0.68 2.45 -12.71
CA VAL A 52 -0.30 1.74 -11.87
C VAL A 52 0.40 0.92 -10.79
N SER A 53 -0.20 0.79 -9.62
CA SER A 53 0.39 0.00 -8.54
C SER A 53 0.36 -1.51 -8.81
N GLY A 54 -0.70 -1.99 -9.47
CA GLY A 54 -0.94 -3.41 -9.74
C GLY A 54 -0.67 -3.80 -11.19
N GLN A 55 -1.63 -4.51 -11.80
CA GLN A 55 -1.54 -4.92 -13.19
C GLN A 55 -1.71 -3.73 -14.14
N ALA A 56 -1.20 -3.87 -15.37
CA ALA A 56 -1.36 -2.86 -16.41
C ALA A 56 -2.85 -2.54 -16.62
N GLU A 57 -3.15 -1.26 -16.68
CA GLU A 57 -4.51 -0.72 -16.83
C GLU A 57 -4.47 0.52 -17.72
N ASP A 58 -5.38 0.65 -18.66
CA ASP A 58 -5.55 1.82 -19.53
C ASP A 58 -4.24 2.28 -20.25
N GLY A 59 -3.38 1.34 -20.63
CA GLY A 59 -2.10 1.62 -21.28
C GLY A 59 -0.97 2.03 -20.36
N TYR A 60 -1.22 2.15 -19.04
CA TYR A 60 -0.20 2.46 -18.07
C TYR A 60 0.59 1.21 -17.64
N GLN A 61 1.90 1.39 -17.44
CA GLN A 61 2.78 0.32 -17.00
C GLN A 61 2.66 0.05 -15.50
N PRO A 62 2.77 -1.21 -15.06
CA PRO A 62 2.82 -1.57 -13.65
C PRO A 62 4.08 -1.02 -12.97
N ALA A 63 3.94 -0.57 -11.74
CA ALA A 63 5.07 -0.06 -10.95
C ALA A 63 6.19 -1.08 -10.73
N VAL A 64 5.88 -2.38 -10.76
CA VAL A 64 6.86 -3.46 -10.65
C VAL A 64 7.90 -3.43 -11.78
N THR A 65 7.59 -2.86 -12.94
CA THR A 65 8.55 -2.70 -14.05
C THR A 65 9.70 -1.75 -13.72
N LEU A 66 9.54 -0.92 -12.71
CA LEU A 66 10.58 -0.02 -12.20
C LEU A 66 11.60 -0.73 -11.29
N VAL A 67 11.32 -1.96 -10.86
CA VAL A 67 12.23 -2.75 -10.02
C VAL A 67 13.29 -3.38 -10.90
N THR A 68 14.40 -2.67 -11.05
CA THR A 68 15.56 -3.06 -11.87
C THR A 68 16.85 -2.81 -11.11
N ALA A 69 17.94 -3.43 -11.56
CA ALA A 69 19.27 -3.17 -11.00
C ALA A 69 19.68 -1.69 -11.17
N ALA A 70 19.30 -1.05 -12.30
CA ALA A 70 19.64 0.33 -12.59
C ALA A 70 18.91 1.34 -11.70
N ASN A 71 17.71 1.00 -11.25
CA ASN A 71 16.90 1.87 -10.39
C ASN A 71 17.14 1.64 -8.89
N ARG A 72 18.04 0.74 -8.54
CA ARG A 72 18.39 0.52 -7.14
C ARG A 72 19.04 1.76 -6.56
N TRP A 73 18.57 2.19 -5.38
CA TRP A 73 19.18 3.30 -4.67
C TRP A 73 20.65 3.00 -4.33
N ALA A 74 21.54 3.93 -4.67
CA ALA A 74 23.00 3.73 -4.57
C ALA A 74 23.47 3.46 -3.13
N GLU A 75 22.74 3.99 -2.13
CA GLU A 75 23.06 3.83 -0.71
C GLU A 75 22.34 2.63 -0.06
N ASP A 76 21.62 1.81 -0.85
CA ASP A 76 20.97 0.61 -0.32
C ASP A 76 22.02 -0.40 0.16
N LYS A 77 22.04 -0.65 1.47
CA LYS A 77 22.96 -1.56 2.14
C LYS A 77 22.48 -3.02 2.19
N ALA A 78 21.30 -3.30 1.61
CA ALA A 78 20.81 -4.68 1.59
C ALA A 78 21.78 -5.59 0.85
N PRO A 79 22.16 -6.75 1.42
CA PRO A 79 23.17 -7.64 0.82
C PRO A 79 22.68 -8.33 -0.44
N LEU A 80 21.37 -8.31 -0.71
CA LEU A 80 20.76 -8.95 -1.86
C LEU A 80 21.09 -8.21 -3.15
N LYS A 81 21.65 -8.92 -4.11
CA LYS A 81 21.80 -8.43 -5.49
C LYS A 81 20.51 -8.69 -6.26
N PHE A 82 20.09 -7.73 -7.07
CA PHE A 82 18.92 -7.91 -7.92
C PHE A 82 19.12 -9.06 -8.91
N HIS A 83 18.10 -9.88 -9.05
CA HIS A 83 17.97 -10.84 -10.15
C HIS A 83 16.48 -10.99 -10.55
N HIS A 84 16.22 -11.45 -11.76
CA HIS A 84 14.86 -11.54 -12.31
C HIS A 84 13.90 -12.41 -11.48
N GLY A 85 14.40 -13.38 -10.73
CA GLY A 85 13.60 -14.19 -9.81
C GLY A 85 12.91 -13.37 -8.73
N HIS A 86 13.45 -12.20 -8.35
CA HIS A 86 12.82 -11.30 -7.39
C HIS A 86 11.51 -10.68 -7.89
N LEU A 87 11.31 -10.64 -9.21
CA LEU A 87 10.05 -10.11 -9.79
C LEU A 87 8.92 -11.13 -9.75
N ARG A 88 9.25 -12.41 -9.58
CA ARG A 88 8.25 -13.49 -9.55
C ARG A 88 7.36 -13.34 -8.32
N SER A 89 6.06 -13.23 -8.52
CA SER A 89 5.08 -13.05 -7.45
C SER A 89 5.32 -11.81 -6.55
N LEU A 90 6.09 -10.84 -7.04
CA LEU A 90 6.27 -9.56 -6.36
C LEU A 90 5.02 -8.72 -6.56
N ALA A 91 4.26 -8.49 -5.49
CA ALA A 91 2.96 -7.83 -5.52
C ALA A 91 2.94 -6.58 -4.62
N PRO A 92 2.16 -5.55 -4.96
CA PRO A 92 2.05 -4.37 -4.12
C PRO A 92 1.29 -4.66 -2.83
N ALA A 93 1.85 -4.23 -1.70
CA ALA A 93 1.20 -4.19 -0.40
C ALA A 93 0.56 -2.81 -0.19
N GLY A 94 -0.54 -2.57 -0.87
CA GLY A 94 -1.23 -1.29 -0.93
C GLY A 94 -1.26 -0.71 -2.34
N ARG A 95 -1.86 0.47 -2.45
CA ARG A 95 -2.05 1.13 -3.75
C ARG A 95 -1.82 2.62 -3.64
N LEU A 96 -1.18 3.17 -4.67
CA LEU A 96 -1.18 4.58 -4.99
C LEU A 96 -1.86 4.77 -6.35
N ASP A 97 -2.63 5.82 -6.50
CA ASP A 97 -3.24 6.16 -7.79
C ASP A 97 -2.17 6.49 -8.84
N ILE A 98 -2.54 6.45 -10.12
CA ILE A 98 -1.63 6.73 -11.25
C ILE A 98 -1.04 8.13 -11.14
N ASP A 99 -1.86 9.09 -10.70
CA ASP A 99 -1.54 10.52 -10.52
C ASP A 99 -0.99 10.84 -9.11
N SER A 100 -0.56 9.82 -8.35
CA SER A 100 0.07 9.95 -7.03
C SER A 100 1.50 9.42 -7.08
N THR A 101 2.39 10.04 -6.31
CA THR A 101 3.78 9.62 -6.14
C THR A 101 4.02 9.17 -4.70
N GLY A 102 5.11 8.48 -4.43
CA GLY A 102 5.53 8.17 -3.07
C GLY A 102 5.85 6.70 -2.82
N LEU A 103 5.88 6.33 -1.55
CA LEU A 103 6.27 5.00 -1.11
C LEU A 103 5.23 3.95 -1.49
N LEU A 104 5.62 3.00 -2.32
CA LEU A 104 4.90 1.78 -2.60
C LEU A 104 5.74 0.58 -2.15
N VAL A 105 5.18 -0.25 -1.30
CA VAL A 105 5.83 -1.48 -0.86
C VAL A 105 5.41 -2.62 -1.79
N LEU A 106 6.38 -3.28 -2.39
CA LEU A 106 6.19 -4.50 -3.17
C LEU A 106 6.77 -5.68 -2.40
N THR A 107 6.04 -6.78 -2.27
CA THR A 107 6.52 -7.91 -1.46
C THR A 107 6.13 -9.25 -2.09
N GLN A 108 7.00 -10.24 -1.91
CA GLN A 108 6.72 -11.65 -2.18
C GLN A 108 6.10 -12.36 -0.96
N ASP A 109 6.03 -11.68 0.21
CA ASP A 109 5.53 -12.27 1.45
C ASP A 109 4.16 -11.71 1.82
N GLY A 110 3.11 -12.53 1.69
CA GLY A 110 1.75 -12.16 2.05
C GLY A 110 1.57 -11.78 3.53
N ARG A 111 2.47 -12.23 4.42
CA ARG A 111 2.44 -11.85 5.84
C ARG A 111 2.82 -10.37 6.01
N VAL A 112 3.83 -9.91 5.26
CA VAL A 112 4.22 -8.49 5.21
C VAL A 112 3.06 -7.66 4.66
N ALA A 113 2.47 -8.09 3.54
CA ALA A 113 1.30 -7.42 2.98
C ALA A 113 0.15 -7.32 4.00
N LYS A 114 -0.19 -8.42 4.69
CA LYS A 114 -1.24 -8.44 5.71
C LYS A 114 -0.96 -7.47 6.85
N GLN A 115 0.28 -7.36 7.31
CA GLN A 115 0.66 -6.40 8.35
C GLN A 115 0.47 -4.95 7.91
N LEU A 116 0.74 -4.64 6.62
CA LEU A 116 0.67 -3.27 6.11
C LEU A 116 -0.74 -2.83 5.72
N ILE A 117 -1.55 -3.73 5.15
CA ILE A 117 -2.84 -3.40 4.53
C ILE A 117 -4.01 -4.25 4.99
N GLY A 118 -3.83 -5.14 5.97
CA GLY A 118 -4.96 -5.87 6.57
C GLY A 118 -5.96 -4.92 7.23
N ASP A 119 -7.23 -5.33 7.30
CA ASP A 119 -8.31 -4.49 7.84
C ASP A 119 -8.06 -4.04 9.29
N ASP A 120 -7.36 -4.87 10.07
CA ASP A 120 -6.97 -4.60 11.45
C ASP A 120 -5.55 -4.05 11.59
N SER A 121 -4.90 -3.69 10.49
CA SER A 121 -3.54 -3.17 10.52
C SER A 121 -3.47 -1.86 11.33
N PRO A 122 -2.58 -1.78 12.34
CA PRO A 122 -2.35 -0.55 13.09
C PRO A 122 -1.48 0.45 12.33
N VAL A 123 -0.95 0.07 11.16
CA VAL A 123 0.00 0.88 10.41
C VAL A 123 -0.68 2.12 9.85
N GLU A 124 -0.15 3.27 10.25
CA GLU A 124 -0.59 4.56 9.75
C GLU A 124 0.11 4.88 8.42
N LYS A 125 -0.64 5.51 7.54
CA LYS A 125 -0.15 6.00 6.25
C LYS A 125 -0.21 7.51 6.27
N GLU A 126 0.94 8.14 6.07
CA GLU A 126 1.05 9.59 6.00
C GLU A 126 1.11 10.05 4.56
N TYR A 127 0.37 11.12 4.27
CA TYR A 127 0.30 11.72 2.93
C TYR A 127 0.53 13.22 3.02
N LEU A 128 1.30 13.75 2.09
CA LEU A 128 1.42 15.18 1.82
C LEU A 128 0.58 15.50 0.57
N VAL A 129 -0.41 16.36 0.75
CA VAL A 129 -1.47 16.60 -0.23
C VAL A 129 -1.49 18.07 -0.61
N ARG A 130 -0.97 18.37 -1.79
CA ARG A 130 -1.02 19.73 -2.34
C ARG A 130 -2.42 20.01 -2.85
N VAL A 131 -2.97 21.14 -2.42
CA VAL A 131 -4.37 21.49 -2.71
C VAL A 131 -4.47 22.90 -3.31
N ARG A 132 -5.60 23.15 -3.92
CA ARG A 132 -6.05 24.49 -4.32
C ARG A 132 -7.56 24.62 -4.04
N PRO A 133 -8.09 25.81 -3.83
CA PRO A 133 -9.52 25.98 -3.70
C PRO A 133 -10.20 25.70 -5.05
N LEU A 134 -11.36 25.04 -5.02
CA LEU A 134 -12.19 24.78 -6.21
C LEU A 134 -13.01 26.00 -6.64
N ARG A 135 -13.17 26.98 -5.74
CA ARG A 135 -13.85 28.25 -5.99
C ARG A 135 -12.94 29.39 -5.56
N PRO A 136 -13.10 30.58 -6.14
CA PRO A 136 -12.36 31.75 -5.68
C PRO A 136 -12.60 31.98 -4.17
N VAL A 137 -11.52 32.22 -3.44
CA VAL A 137 -11.55 32.57 -2.01
C VAL A 137 -11.16 34.02 -1.87
N PRO A 138 -11.93 34.84 -1.14
CA PRO A 138 -11.59 36.25 -0.90
C PRO A 138 -10.20 36.41 -0.27
N ALA A 139 -9.54 37.51 -0.57
CA ALA A 139 -8.22 37.78 0.00
C ALA A 139 -8.31 37.87 1.52
N GLY A 140 -7.43 37.16 2.21
CA GLY A 140 -7.37 37.08 3.68
C GLY A 140 -8.24 35.98 4.30
N GLU A 141 -9.02 35.26 3.51
CA GLU A 141 -9.76 34.09 3.99
C GLU A 141 -8.97 32.79 3.82
N HIS A 142 -9.22 31.82 4.70
CA HIS A 142 -8.62 30.48 4.60
C HIS A 142 -9.33 29.64 3.53
N TRP A 143 -8.56 28.85 2.77
CA TRP A 143 -9.11 27.93 1.74
C TRP A 143 -10.01 26.84 2.33
N LEU A 144 -9.87 26.56 3.60
CA LEU A 144 -10.60 25.53 4.32
C LEU A 144 -11.17 26.14 5.62
N SER A 145 -12.49 26.08 5.77
CA SER A 145 -13.16 26.52 6.99
C SER A 145 -12.84 25.56 8.16
N GLU A 146 -13.04 26.02 9.39
CA GLU A 146 -12.93 25.14 10.57
C GLU A 146 -13.91 23.96 10.52
N GLN A 147 -15.11 24.17 9.97
CA GLN A 147 -16.06 23.07 9.77
C GLN A 147 -15.53 22.06 8.77
N GLY A 148 -14.95 22.52 7.66
CA GLY A 148 -14.30 21.65 6.66
C GLY A 148 -13.12 20.86 7.26
N MET A 149 -12.29 21.52 8.07
CA MET A 149 -11.20 20.85 8.78
C MET A 149 -11.73 19.77 9.75
N ARG A 150 -12.76 20.10 10.55
CA ARG A 150 -13.41 19.11 11.43
C ARG A 150 -13.99 17.92 10.66
N ALA A 151 -14.60 18.17 9.50
CA ALA A 151 -15.14 17.12 8.64
C ALA A 151 -14.02 16.19 8.11
N LEU A 152 -12.88 16.74 7.71
CA LEU A 152 -11.71 15.93 7.29
C LEU A 152 -11.19 15.02 8.41
N HIS A 153 -11.25 15.48 9.66
CA HIS A 153 -10.83 14.66 10.80
C HIS A 153 -11.81 13.53 11.10
N HIS A 154 -13.12 13.77 10.99
CA HIS A 154 -14.12 12.82 11.44
C HIS A 154 -15.47 13.06 10.78
N GLY A 155 -16.20 11.97 10.54
CA GLY A 155 -17.61 11.98 10.16
C GLY A 155 -17.91 11.98 8.67
N MET A 156 -16.89 11.99 7.81
CA MET A 156 -17.12 11.83 6.37
C MET A 156 -17.59 10.43 6.01
N GLU A 157 -18.37 10.37 4.95
CA GLU A 157 -18.87 9.13 4.36
C GLU A 157 -18.53 9.10 2.88
N LEU A 158 -18.07 7.95 2.40
CA LEU A 158 -17.84 7.67 0.99
C LEU A 158 -18.51 6.35 0.62
N ASP A 159 -19.29 6.35 -0.45
CA ASP A 159 -20.01 5.17 -0.96
C ASP A 159 -20.91 4.50 0.10
N GLY A 160 -21.65 5.29 0.89
CA GLY A 160 -22.54 4.81 1.93
C GLY A 160 -21.84 4.22 3.16
N ARG A 161 -20.54 4.47 3.32
CA ARG A 161 -19.77 3.97 4.47
C ARG A 161 -18.96 5.07 5.12
N ARG A 162 -19.10 5.19 6.44
CA ARG A 162 -18.28 6.12 7.23
C ARG A 162 -16.80 5.80 7.10
N LEU A 163 -16.00 6.87 7.04
CA LEU A 163 -14.54 6.78 7.09
C LEU A 163 -14.06 6.65 8.53
N LYS A 164 -12.94 5.95 8.70
CA LYS A 164 -12.22 5.97 9.98
C LYS A 164 -11.73 7.40 10.27
N PRO A 165 -11.59 7.79 11.55
CA PRO A 165 -11.00 9.08 11.90
C PRO A 165 -9.62 9.26 11.28
N ALA A 166 -9.35 10.47 10.80
CA ALA A 166 -8.07 10.88 10.25
C ALA A 166 -7.42 11.98 11.09
N ARG A 167 -6.10 12.09 11.08
CA ARG A 167 -5.42 13.29 11.54
C ARG A 167 -5.05 14.12 10.33
N VAL A 168 -5.50 15.37 10.32
CA VAL A 168 -5.28 16.30 9.21
C VAL A 168 -4.76 17.61 9.76
N SER A 169 -3.72 18.17 9.16
CA SER A 169 -3.18 19.48 9.52
C SER A 169 -2.58 20.16 8.30
N TRP A 170 -2.49 21.47 8.33
CA TRP A 170 -1.70 22.19 7.34
C TRP A 170 -0.22 21.90 7.56
N ALA A 171 0.48 21.52 6.49
CA ALA A 171 1.93 21.39 6.47
C ALA A 171 2.58 22.73 6.03
N ASN A 172 1.91 23.46 5.16
CA ASN A 172 2.24 24.82 4.71
C ASN A 172 1.00 25.45 4.06
N GLU A 173 1.15 26.58 3.36
CA GLU A 173 0.05 27.39 2.82
C GLU A 173 -0.85 26.62 1.83
N ASP A 174 -0.29 25.71 1.05
CA ASP A 174 -1.01 24.97 0.00
C ASP A 174 -0.98 23.43 0.17
N GLN A 175 -0.50 22.95 1.32
CA GLN A 175 -0.31 21.53 1.53
C GLN A 175 -0.87 21.05 2.86
N LEU A 176 -1.71 20.04 2.79
CA LEU A 176 -2.25 19.30 3.95
C LEU A 176 -1.43 18.03 4.19
N ARG A 177 -1.26 17.71 5.47
CA ARG A 177 -0.73 16.44 5.95
C ARG A 177 -1.90 15.59 6.44
N PHE A 178 -2.10 14.43 5.84
CA PHE A 178 -3.08 13.43 6.25
C PHE A 178 -2.40 12.23 6.87
N VAL A 179 -2.94 11.71 7.96
CA VAL A 179 -2.54 10.42 8.54
C VAL A 179 -3.78 9.53 8.66
N LEU A 180 -3.77 8.42 7.94
CA LEU A 180 -4.90 7.50 7.79
C LEU A 180 -4.52 6.08 8.22
N ARG A 181 -5.53 5.31 8.69
CA ARG A 181 -5.42 3.86 8.96
C ARG A 181 -6.25 3.01 7.98
N GLU A 182 -6.75 3.62 6.93
CA GLU A 182 -7.48 2.95 5.85
C GLU A 182 -7.05 3.51 4.50
N GLY A 183 -7.52 2.91 3.41
CA GLY A 183 -7.26 3.42 2.06
C GLY A 183 -8.32 2.94 1.09
N ARG A 184 -9.25 3.83 0.72
CA ARG A 184 -10.24 3.59 -0.32
C ARG A 184 -9.81 4.25 -1.63
N LYS A 185 -10.39 3.77 -2.74
CA LYS A 185 -10.09 4.35 -4.06
C LYS A 185 -10.26 5.87 -4.04
N ARG A 186 -9.17 6.59 -4.32
CA ARG A 186 -9.10 8.07 -4.38
C ARG A 186 -9.64 8.77 -3.12
N GLN A 187 -9.52 8.15 -1.95
CA GLN A 187 -10.15 8.61 -0.70
C GLN A 187 -9.81 10.06 -0.38
N ILE A 188 -8.52 10.41 -0.32
CA ILE A 188 -8.07 11.76 0.05
C ILE A 188 -8.57 12.80 -0.95
N ARG A 189 -8.54 12.52 -2.26
CA ARG A 189 -9.02 13.43 -3.29
C ARG A 189 -10.51 13.71 -3.12
N ARG A 190 -11.30 12.67 -2.88
CA ARG A 190 -12.75 12.79 -2.63
C ARG A 190 -13.05 13.52 -1.33
N MET A 191 -12.29 13.28 -0.26
CA MET A 191 -12.42 14.02 1.00
C MET A 191 -12.15 15.51 0.79
N CYS A 192 -11.09 15.87 0.06
CA CYS A 192 -10.77 17.25 -0.25
C CYS A 192 -11.86 17.92 -1.08
N GLU A 193 -12.39 17.24 -2.11
CA GLU A 193 -13.49 17.75 -2.95
C GLU A 193 -14.74 18.09 -2.15
N LEU A 194 -15.11 17.25 -1.16
CA LEU A 194 -16.26 17.47 -0.29
C LEU A 194 -16.14 18.74 0.57
N VAL A 195 -14.94 19.22 0.81
CA VAL A 195 -14.69 20.48 1.56
C VAL A 195 -14.27 21.64 0.66
N GLY A 196 -14.43 21.50 -0.66
CA GLY A 196 -14.17 22.57 -1.63
C GLY A 196 -12.71 22.71 -2.05
N LEU A 197 -11.88 21.69 -1.84
CA LEU A 197 -10.47 21.67 -2.24
C LEU A 197 -10.21 20.69 -3.39
N GLY A 198 -9.43 21.10 -4.37
CA GLY A 198 -8.92 20.23 -5.43
C GLY A 198 -7.48 19.81 -5.15
N VAL A 199 -7.19 18.52 -5.27
CA VAL A 199 -5.83 17.99 -5.08
C VAL A 199 -5.02 18.14 -6.35
N THR A 200 -3.90 18.86 -6.28
CA THR A 200 -2.97 19.10 -7.38
C THR A 200 -1.73 18.20 -7.31
N GLY A 201 -1.39 17.66 -6.14
CA GLY A 201 -0.31 16.71 -5.94
C GLY A 201 -0.55 15.87 -4.69
N LEU A 202 -0.16 14.59 -4.73
CA LEU A 202 -0.29 13.68 -3.60
C LEU A 202 0.95 12.77 -3.51
N LYS A 203 1.55 12.80 -2.33
CA LYS A 203 2.73 11.99 -2.01
C LYS A 203 2.51 11.26 -0.69
#